data_80d9129acbb2ba10759db06bb1cd3341
#
_entry.id   80d9129acbb2ba10759db06bb1cd3341
#
_cell.length_a   1.000
_cell.length_b   1.000
_cell.length_c   1.000
_cell.angle_alpha   90.00
_cell.angle_beta   90.00
_cell.angle_gamma   90.00
#
_symmetry.space_group_name_H-M   'P 1'
#
loop_
_entity.id
_entity.type
_entity.pdbx_description
1 polymer ?
#
loop_
_entity_poly.entity_id
_entity_poly.type
_entity_poly.pdbx_seq_one_letter_code
_entity_poly.pdbx_strand_id
1 'polypeptide(L)'
;MALRGHWYTRVLLSNTRYYWRHGIPTSLCVPKAHKSSLVNDSVTSFSRDENLGPKIPSKHPDVDLTFSNYKEAYRSKTTSELCRALFVFQLCSVDFLVDHNKQLLKWTRRILGKTIFKKLMKATFYGHFVAGEDQVAIRPLVSRNRQFGVKSILDYSVEEDISTEQAKKSEMESCVPAKTTDSYRKDPERKRFHAYEEFGDRREGVVSSRTYFYEGEEQCDKNMKIFLDSIDGVSSATDKTGFCAIKLTALGRPQLLLQLSEVLMSMRGFFDKMLSSVGDLAVTKLREEQFLRALETLGIRISRDDSRMWFSILDITKDGEVDFLDWDNLLDDHFNLTKLFAVPEIKTKGPVTRLVSTLSKEQEQEMKNMLHRINTIAEYAREKDVRVMVDAEQTYFQPAISRLTMEMMRKFNKEKAIIFNTYQCYMKQANYNMKVDLDLSMREDFYFGAKLVRGAYMEQERERAKKIGYEDPIHPTFEATTAMYFRCVEEVMKRIKQREPGKIAIMIASHNEETVRYAVEKMKEYNILPSDRVICFGQLLGMCDQISFPLGQAGYSVYKYVPYGPVEEVLPYLSRRAMENRGVLKKVKKEKKLLVAEIRRRIKAGDWFYKPTPNTV
;
A
#
# COMPACT_ATOMS: atom_id res chain seq x y z
N MET A 1 39.51 2.13 28.48
CA MET A 1 39.33 1.57 27.12
C MET A 1 38.80 0.12 27.12
N ALA A 2 39.10 -0.69 28.10
CA ALA A 2 38.60 -2.07 28.20
C ALA A 2 37.10 -2.25 28.52
N LEU A 3 36.43 -1.22 29.07
CA LEU A 3 35.02 -1.28 29.45
C LEU A 3 34.03 -1.10 28.30
N ARG A 4 34.47 -0.64 27.11
CA ARG A 4 33.60 -0.38 25.95
C ARG A 4 33.27 -1.63 25.12
N GLY A 5 34.19 -2.58 25.02
CA GLY A 5 33.96 -3.87 24.35
C GLY A 5 32.99 -4.77 25.12
N HIS A 6 33.02 -4.70 26.45
CA HIS A 6 32.19 -5.54 27.32
C HIS A 6 30.68 -5.25 27.25
N TRP A 7 30.29 -4.05 26.84
CA TRP A 7 28.88 -3.68 26.79
C TRP A 7 28.16 -4.21 25.52
N TYR A 8 28.86 -4.15 24.38
CA TYR A 8 28.38 -4.76 23.13
C TYR A 8 28.24 -6.27 23.26
N THR A 9 29.25 -6.90 23.81
CA THR A 9 29.26 -8.32 24.12
C THR A 9 28.11 -8.70 25.08
N ARG A 10 27.79 -7.82 26.04
CA ARG A 10 26.71 -8.10 27.01
C ARG A 10 25.29 -8.04 26.41
N VAL A 11 25.04 -7.15 25.45
CA VAL A 11 23.70 -7.05 24.82
C VAL A 11 23.44 -8.21 23.87
N LEU A 12 24.43 -8.60 23.05
CA LEU A 12 24.31 -9.79 22.20
C LEU A 12 24.47 -11.10 22.99
N LEU A 13 25.35 -11.16 23.96
CA LEU A 13 25.50 -12.33 24.84
C LEU A 13 24.29 -12.51 25.79
N SER A 14 23.57 -11.45 26.20
CA SER A 14 22.32 -11.62 26.95
C SER A 14 21.22 -12.24 26.09
N ASN A 15 21.21 -11.93 24.79
CA ASN A 15 20.27 -12.55 23.87
C ASN A 15 20.65 -14.01 23.53
N THR A 16 21.95 -14.30 23.33
CA THR A 16 22.45 -15.67 23.11
C THR A 16 22.30 -16.55 24.36
N ARG A 17 22.54 -16.05 25.58
CA ARG A 17 22.30 -16.81 26.81
C ARG A 17 20.83 -17.17 27.04
N TYR A 18 19.89 -16.40 26.50
CA TYR A 18 18.48 -16.74 26.51
C TYR A 18 18.20 -18.00 25.66
N TYR A 19 18.80 -18.11 24.45
CA TYR A 19 18.72 -19.32 23.61
C TYR A 19 19.33 -20.56 24.27
N TRP A 20 20.46 -20.42 24.97
CA TRP A 20 21.11 -21.54 25.63
C TRP A 20 20.38 -22.04 26.88
N ARG A 21 19.60 -21.19 27.55
CA ARG A 21 18.84 -21.59 28.76
C ARG A 21 17.49 -22.23 28.48
N HIS A 22 16.90 -22.00 27.32
CA HIS A 22 15.53 -22.45 27.03
C HIS A 22 15.40 -23.42 25.85
N GLY A 23 16.51 -23.96 25.34
CA GLY A 23 16.53 -24.99 24.29
C GLY A 23 15.83 -24.53 23.01
N ILE A 24 16.48 -24.59 21.89
CA ILE A 24 15.83 -24.42 20.57
C ILE A 24 14.81 -25.56 20.47
N PRO A 25 13.54 -25.28 20.15
CA PRO A 25 12.61 -26.36 19.81
C PRO A 25 13.15 -27.11 18.61
N THR A 26 13.52 -28.37 18.79
CA THR A 26 14.03 -29.30 17.78
C THR A 26 12.92 -29.74 16.81
N SER A 27 12.24 -28.82 16.15
CA SER A 27 11.18 -29.13 15.17
C SER A 27 11.36 -28.42 13.82
N LEU A 28 12.62 -28.16 13.44
CA LEU A 28 12.98 -27.81 12.06
C LEU A 28 13.81 -28.95 11.47
N CYS A 29 13.24 -30.17 11.42
CA CYS A 29 13.69 -31.22 10.54
C CYS A 29 13.18 -30.93 9.13
N VAL A 30 14.08 -30.60 8.25
CA VAL A 30 13.86 -30.59 6.80
C VAL A 30 13.46 -32.02 6.39
N PRO A 31 12.28 -32.26 5.80
CA PRO A 31 11.97 -33.57 5.26
C PRO A 31 12.80 -33.82 4.00
N LYS A 32 13.62 -34.85 4.01
CA LYS A 32 14.24 -35.42 2.81
C LYS A 32 13.17 -35.76 1.78
N ALA A 33 13.38 -35.33 0.56
CA ALA A 33 12.55 -35.64 -0.60
C ALA A 33 12.38 -37.16 -0.76
N HIS A 34 11.20 -37.68 -0.48
CA HIS A 34 10.73 -38.95 -1.00
C HIS A 34 9.92 -38.68 -2.26
N LYS A 35 10.48 -39.11 -3.40
CA LYS A 35 9.73 -39.28 -4.64
C LYS A 35 8.66 -40.36 -4.39
N SER A 36 7.40 -39.97 -4.37
CA SER A 36 6.29 -40.85 -4.65
C SER A 36 5.36 -40.19 -5.66
N SER A 37 5.26 -40.85 -6.78
CA SER A 37 4.30 -40.62 -7.85
C SER A 37 2.88 -40.78 -7.33
N LEU A 38 2.14 -39.69 -7.27
CA LEU A 38 0.68 -39.69 -7.47
C LEU A 38 0.35 -38.27 -8.00
N VAL A 39 0.17 -38.27 -9.31
CA VAL A 39 -0.50 -37.22 -10.04
C VAL A 39 -1.98 -37.33 -9.68
N ASN A 40 -2.55 -36.27 -9.16
CA ASN A 40 -3.74 -35.59 -9.66
C ASN A 40 -4.40 -34.73 -8.56
N ASP A 41 -4.82 -33.56 -9.00
CA ASP A 41 -5.95 -32.79 -8.48
C ASP A 41 -5.82 -32.18 -7.08
N SER A 42 -5.09 -31.07 -7.01
CA SER A 42 -5.58 -29.92 -6.24
C SER A 42 -4.89 -28.62 -6.66
N VAL A 43 -5.06 -28.21 -7.91
CA VAL A 43 -5.15 -26.81 -8.27
C VAL A 43 -6.55 -26.37 -7.77
N THR A 44 -6.70 -26.23 -6.49
CA THR A 44 -7.83 -25.51 -5.91
C THR A 44 -7.58 -24.03 -6.11
N SER A 45 -7.78 -23.55 -7.36
CA SER A 45 -9.12 -23.10 -7.69
C SER A 45 -9.57 -21.98 -6.78
N PHE A 46 -9.28 -20.75 -7.21
CA PHE A 46 -10.31 -19.73 -7.04
C PHE A 46 -11.63 -20.37 -7.44
N SER A 47 -12.55 -20.54 -6.50
CA SER A 47 -13.82 -21.21 -6.70
C SER A 47 -14.42 -20.85 -8.05
N ARG A 48 -14.69 -21.85 -8.86
CA ARG A 48 -15.46 -21.70 -10.09
C ARG A 48 -16.88 -21.30 -9.72
N ASP A 49 -17.14 -20.00 -9.73
CA ASP A 49 -18.49 -19.49 -9.88
C ASP A 49 -18.82 -19.51 -11.38
N GLU A 50 -19.40 -20.59 -11.83
CA GLU A 50 -19.69 -20.83 -13.25
C GLU A 50 -20.87 -20.00 -13.80
N ASN A 51 -21.59 -19.17 -13.02
CA ASN A 51 -22.90 -18.66 -13.46
C ASN A 51 -23.13 -17.15 -13.51
N LEU A 52 -22.17 -16.26 -13.25
CA LEU A 52 -22.43 -14.81 -13.27
C LEU A 52 -21.22 -13.96 -13.71
N GLY A 53 -20.87 -14.00 -14.98
CA GLY A 53 -19.86 -13.11 -15.58
C GLY A 53 -19.32 -13.62 -16.92
N PRO A 54 -18.65 -12.79 -17.70
CA PRO A 54 -18.04 -13.22 -18.95
C PRO A 54 -17.05 -14.37 -18.70
N LYS A 55 -17.07 -15.41 -19.56
CA LYS A 55 -16.15 -16.56 -19.50
C LYS A 55 -14.71 -16.05 -19.47
N ILE A 56 -13.89 -16.56 -18.52
CA ILE A 56 -12.47 -16.20 -18.43
C ILE A 56 -11.76 -16.85 -19.61
N PRO A 57 -11.14 -16.08 -20.52
CA PRO A 57 -10.52 -16.65 -21.71
C PRO A 57 -9.30 -17.49 -21.38
N SER A 58 -9.17 -18.64 -22.01
CA SER A 58 -7.98 -19.50 -21.97
C SER A 58 -6.86 -19.00 -22.89
N LYS A 59 -7.09 -17.93 -23.62
CA LYS A 59 -6.12 -17.24 -24.50
C LYS A 59 -6.18 -15.74 -24.23
N HIS A 60 -5.13 -15.01 -24.63
CA HIS A 60 -5.15 -13.56 -24.58
C HIS A 60 -6.28 -13.02 -25.46
N PRO A 61 -7.26 -12.32 -24.87
CA PRO A 61 -8.35 -11.75 -25.64
C PRO A 61 -7.85 -10.58 -26.50
N ASP A 62 -8.49 -10.37 -27.64
CA ASP A 62 -8.29 -9.16 -28.43
C ASP A 62 -9.07 -8.02 -27.80
N VAL A 63 -8.35 -7.01 -27.30
CA VAL A 63 -8.90 -5.80 -26.65
C VAL A 63 -8.37 -4.57 -27.34
N ASP A 64 -9.28 -3.65 -27.64
CA ASP A 64 -8.89 -2.32 -28.13
C ASP A 64 -8.15 -1.53 -27.02
N LEU A 65 -6.82 -1.59 -27.09
CA LEU A 65 -5.94 -0.86 -26.16
C LEU A 65 -5.82 0.64 -26.47
N THR A 66 -6.53 1.14 -27.49
CA THR A 66 -6.68 2.59 -27.69
C THR A 66 -7.62 3.21 -26.65
N PHE A 67 -8.45 2.39 -26.01
CA PHE A 67 -9.49 2.82 -25.06
C PHE A 67 -10.42 3.89 -25.64
N SER A 68 -10.77 3.74 -26.91
CA SER A 68 -11.61 4.71 -27.65
C SER A 68 -13.01 4.20 -27.93
N ASN A 69 -13.30 2.94 -27.63
CA ASN A 69 -14.60 2.35 -27.83
C ASN A 69 -15.60 2.82 -26.73
N TYR A 70 -16.26 3.94 -26.98
CA TYR A 70 -17.23 4.52 -26.05
C TYR A 70 -18.48 3.64 -25.81
N LYS A 71 -18.83 2.79 -26.76
CA LYS A 71 -19.97 1.85 -26.65
C LYS A 71 -19.73 0.85 -25.52
N GLU A 72 -18.58 0.16 -25.57
CA GLU A 72 -18.19 -0.81 -24.54
C GLU A 72 -17.88 -0.13 -23.21
N ALA A 73 -17.24 1.05 -23.24
CA ALA A 73 -16.90 1.83 -22.05
C ALA A 73 -18.12 2.15 -21.17
N TYR A 74 -19.25 2.50 -21.79
CA TYR A 74 -20.42 3.00 -21.08
C TYR A 74 -21.64 2.08 -21.15
N ARG A 75 -21.49 0.87 -21.64
CA ARG A 75 -22.56 -0.11 -21.74
C ARG A 75 -23.24 -0.42 -20.40
N SER A 76 -22.48 -0.39 -19.30
CA SER A 76 -22.95 -0.62 -17.93
C SER A 76 -23.73 0.55 -17.31
N LYS A 77 -23.80 1.71 -18.00
CA LYS A 77 -24.37 2.95 -17.47
C LYS A 77 -25.70 3.31 -18.14
N THR A 78 -26.64 3.85 -17.38
CA THR A 78 -27.86 4.46 -17.92
C THR A 78 -27.53 5.79 -18.58
N THR A 79 -28.44 6.31 -19.42
CA THR A 79 -28.26 7.63 -20.06
C THR A 79 -28.22 8.76 -19.02
N SER A 80 -29.01 8.67 -17.95
CA SER A 80 -28.98 9.64 -16.85
C SER A 80 -27.65 9.65 -16.10
N GLU A 81 -27.02 8.49 -15.90
CA GLU A 81 -25.69 8.41 -15.30
C GLU A 81 -24.61 9.04 -16.19
N LEU A 82 -24.71 8.91 -17.52
CA LEU A 82 -23.79 9.58 -18.45
C LEU A 82 -23.95 11.11 -18.41
N CYS A 83 -25.20 11.59 -18.39
CA CYS A 83 -25.48 13.02 -18.27
C CYS A 83 -24.96 13.59 -16.94
N ARG A 84 -25.15 12.85 -15.84
CA ARG A 84 -24.59 13.21 -14.53
C ARG A 84 -23.07 13.27 -14.57
N ALA A 85 -22.41 12.25 -15.14
CA ALA A 85 -20.96 12.21 -15.27
C ALA A 85 -20.43 13.41 -16.06
N LEU A 86 -21.02 13.71 -17.21
CA LEU A 86 -20.66 14.86 -18.04
C LEU A 86 -20.83 16.18 -17.28
N PHE A 87 -21.93 16.35 -16.57
CA PHE A 87 -22.21 17.53 -15.74
C PHE A 87 -21.16 17.70 -14.63
N VAL A 88 -20.85 16.62 -13.89
CA VAL A 88 -19.85 16.63 -12.80
C VAL A 88 -18.47 16.98 -13.35
N PHE A 89 -18.03 16.35 -14.46
CA PHE A 89 -16.76 16.69 -15.10
C PHE A 89 -16.73 18.13 -15.65
N GLN A 90 -17.86 18.67 -16.07
CA GLN A 90 -17.93 20.07 -16.48
C GLN A 90 -17.71 21.00 -15.27
N LEU A 91 -18.33 20.72 -14.13
CA LEU A 91 -18.11 21.48 -12.89
C LEU A 91 -16.64 21.38 -12.40
N CYS A 92 -16.04 20.19 -12.45
CA CYS A 92 -14.62 20.00 -12.12
C CYS A 92 -13.65 20.73 -13.06
N SER A 93 -14.12 21.22 -14.22
CA SER A 93 -13.28 21.98 -15.17
C SER A 93 -13.29 23.48 -14.93
N VAL A 94 -14.07 23.95 -13.97
CA VAL A 94 -14.17 25.38 -13.58
C VAL A 94 -13.28 25.59 -12.35
N ASP A 95 -12.12 26.22 -12.55
CA ASP A 95 -11.12 26.39 -11.50
C ASP A 95 -11.68 27.06 -10.25
N PHE A 96 -12.48 28.11 -10.39
CA PHE A 96 -13.11 28.80 -9.27
C PHE A 96 -13.94 27.87 -8.39
N LEU A 97 -14.72 26.96 -9.00
CA LEU A 97 -15.55 26.01 -8.24
C LEU A 97 -14.70 24.97 -7.50
N VAL A 98 -13.58 24.57 -8.09
CA VAL A 98 -12.67 23.60 -7.48
C VAL A 98 -11.87 24.23 -6.35
N ASP A 99 -11.36 25.45 -6.52
CA ASP A 99 -10.56 26.14 -5.49
C ASP A 99 -11.40 26.48 -4.25
N HIS A 100 -12.67 26.84 -4.44
CA HIS A 100 -13.55 27.22 -3.35
C HIS A 100 -14.56 26.13 -2.96
N ASN A 101 -14.32 24.88 -3.39
CA ASN A 101 -15.30 23.79 -3.23
C ASN A 101 -15.77 23.60 -1.79
N LYS A 102 -14.87 23.61 -0.79
CA LYS A 102 -15.23 23.46 0.64
C LYS A 102 -16.15 24.59 1.12
N GLN A 103 -15.87 25.81 0.73
CA GLN A 103 -16.68 26.98 1.10
C GLN A 103 -18.05 26.92 0.41
N LEU A 104 -18.07 26.62 -0.90
CA LEU A 104 -19.29 26.48 -1.68
C LEU A 104 -20.20 25.37 -1.13
N LEU A 105 -19.66 24.24 -0.74
CA LEU A 105 -20.42 23.15 -0.10
C LEU A 105 -21.02 23.58 1.23
N LYS A 106 -20.26 24.30 2.09
CA LYS A 106 -20.77 24.86 3.37
C LYS A 106 -21.89 25.88 3.12
N TRP A 107 -21.71 26.79 2.18
CA TRP A 107 -22.72 27.78 1.82
C TRP A 107 -23.97 27.14 1.22
N THR A 108 -23.82 26.22 0.28
CA THR A 108 -24.94 25.49 -0.35
C THR A 108 -25.77 24.74 0.70
N ARG A 109 -25.08 24.07 1.65
CA ARG A 109 -25.76 23.37 2.76
C ARG A 109 -26.54 24.35 3.67
N ARG A 110 -25.96 25.54 3.94
CA ARG A 110 -26.61 26.56 4.79
C ARG A 110 -27.85 27.16 4.13
N ILE A 111 -27.78 27.38 2.82
CA ILE A 111 -28.90 27.99 2.06
C ILE A 111 -30.03 26.99 1.80
N LEU A 112 -29.71 25.79 1.34
CA LEU A 112 -30.68 24.76 0.94
C LEU A 112 -31.21 23.92 2.10
N GLY A 113 -30.53 23.94 3.25
CA GLY A 113 -30.78 23.02 4.36
C GLY A 113 -30.32 21.59 4.07
N LYS A 114 -30.26 20.78 5.11
CA LYS A 114 -29.67 19.43 5.05
C LYS A 114 -30.36 18.50 4.02
N THR A 115 -31.68 18.50 3.99
CA THR A 115 -32.45 17.55 3.14
C THR A 115 -32.28 17.82 1.65
N ILE A 116 -32.43 19.10 1.22
CA ILE A 116 -32.28 19.47 -0.20
C ILE A 116 -30.82 19.34 -0.63
N PHE A 117 -29.86 19.75 0.23
CA PHE A 117 -28.44 19.56 -0.01
C PHE A 117 -28.07 18.07 -0.24
N LYS A 118 -28.56 17.16 0.62
CA LYS A 118 -28.35 15.73 0.48
C LYS A 118 -28.89 15.19 -0.86
N LYS A 119 -30.10 15.62 -1.27
CA LYS A 119 -30.69 15.25 -2.57
C LYS A 119 -29.86 15.78 -3.74
N LEU A 120 -29.40 17.03 -3.67
CA LEU A 120 -28.55 17.65 -4.69
C LEU A 120 -27.20 16.90 -4.83
N MET A 121 -26.56 16.59 -3.72
CA MET A 121 -25.30 15.81 -3.74
C MET A 121 -25.50 14.42 -4.34
N LYS A 122 -26.57 13.71 -3.96
CA LYS A 122 -26.90 12.39 -4.54
C LYS A 122 -27.20 12.46 -6.04
N ALA A 123 -27.79 13.54 -6.51
CA ALA A 123 -28.05 13.76 -7.94
C ALA A 123 -26.77 14.13 -8.73
N THR A 124 -25.73 14.62 -8.07
CA THR A 124 -24.51 15.15 -8.70
C THR A 124 -23.23 14.41 -8.24
N PHE A 125 -22.35 15.08 -7.52
CA PHE A 125 -21.03 14.58 -7.11
C PHE A 125 -21.07 13.26 -6.35
N TYR A 126 -21.92 13.18 -5.32
CA TYR A 126 -22.04 11.96 -4.53
C TYR A 126 -22.47 10.77 -5.39
N GLY A 127 -23.56 10.90 -6.14
CA GLY A 127 -24.04 9.81 -6.98
C GLY A 127 -23.11 9.44 -8.15
N HIS A 128 -22.08 10.25 -8.44
CA HIS A 128 -21.05 9.95 -9.45
C HIS A 128 -19.84 9.22 -8.85
N PHE A 129 -19.36 9.64 -7.69
CA PHE A 129 -18.11 9.14 -7.10
C PHE A 129 -18.30 8.19 -5.90
N VAL A 130 -19.51 8.13 -5.31
CA VAL A 130 -19.82 7.32 -4.12
C VAL A 130 -20.96 6.37 -4.44
N ALA A 131 -20.85 5.13 -3.99
CA ALA A 131 -21.76 4.07 -4.36
C ALA A 131 -23.07 4.07 -3.55
N GLY A 132 -23.02 4.50 -2.29
CA GLY A 132 -24.15 4.48 -1.36
C GLY A 132 -23.74 4.89 0.06
N GLU A 133 -24.72 5.03 0.94
CA GLU A 133 -24.47 5.49 2.31
C GLU A 133 -24.01 4.34 3.24
N ASP A 134 -24.36 3.11 2.91
CA ASP A 134 -24.06 1.92 3.70
C ASP A 134 -23.81 0.68 2.82
N GLN A 135 -23.49 -0.42 3.44
CA GLN A 135 -23.18 -1.71 2.79
C GLN A 135 -24.37 -2.30 2.01
N VAL A 136 -25.60 -1.98 2.38
CA VAL A 136 -26.80 -2.46 1.69
C VAL A 136 -27.04 -1.63 0.43
N ALA A 137 -26.93 -0.31 0.55
CA ALA A 137 -27.14 0.65 -0.53
C ALA A 137 -26.16 0.47 -1.71
N ILE A 138 -24.96 -0.06 -1.47
CA ILE A 138 -23.95 -0.27 -2.53
C ILE A 138 -24.17 -1.54 -3.34
N ARG A 139 -24.88 -2.54 -2.82
CA ARG A 139 -25.05 -3.87 -3.46
C ARG A 139 -25.54 -3.81 -4.91
N PRO A 140 -26.56 -2.97 -5.27
CA PRO A 140 -27.03 -2.92 -6.66
C PRO A 140 -25.94 -2.46 -7.64
N LEU A 141 -25.11 -1.49 -7.24
CA LEU A 141 -24.00 -1.00 -8.07
C LEU A 141 -22.89 -2.04 -8.20
N VAL A 142 -22.52 -2.68 -7.09
CA VAL A 142 -21.50 -3.73 -7.06
C VAL A 142 -21.91 -4.92 -7.92
N SER A 143 -23.17 -5.39 -7.77
CA SER A 143 -23.72 -6.48 -8.58
C SER A 143 -23.75 -6.14 -10.07
N ARG A 144 -24.23 -4.92 -10.42
CA ARG A 144 -24.22 -4.45 -11.80
C ARG A 144 -22.82 -4.42 -12.39
N ASN A 145 -21.85 -3.82 -11.71
CA ASN A 145 -20.46 -3.76 -12.20
C ASN A 145 -19.90 -5.15 -12.45
N ARG A 146 -20.17 -6.10 -11.54
CA ARG A 146 -19.75 -7.50 -11.68
C ARG A 146 -20.34 -8.17 -12.93
N GLN A 147 -21.61 -7.94 -13.24
CA GLN A 147 -22.26 -8.43 -14.46
C GLN A 147 -21.55 -7.96 -15.74
N PHE A 148 -20.84 -6.83 -15.67
CA PHE A 148 -20.02 -6.29 -16.75
C PHE A 148 -18.51 -6.60 -16.57
N GLY A 149 -18.17 -7.60 -15.77
CA GLY A 149 -16.80 -8.07 -15.58
C GLY A 149 -15.94 -7.22 -14.66
N VAL A 150 -16.50 -6.22 -13.96
CA VAL A 150 -15.76 -5.30 -13.08
C VAL A 150 -16.12 -5.58 -11.63
N LYS A 151 -15.12 -5.97 -10.84
CA LYS A 151 -15.23 -6.27 -9.41
C LYS A 151 -15.06 -5.00 -8.57
N SER A 152 -15.12 -5.12 -7.25
CA SER A 152 -15.09 -3.97 -6.34
C SER A 152 -14.03 -4.09 -5.24
N ILE A 153 -13.39 -2.97 -4.93
CA ILE A 153 -12.61 -2.73 -3.71
C ILE A 153 -13.46 -1.80 -2.88
N LEU A 154 -13.93 -2.21 -1.70
CA LEU A 154 -14.76 -1.36 -0.87
C LEU A 154 -13.91 -0.52 0.08
N ASP A 155 -14.27 0.75 0.22
CA ASP A 155 -13.66 1.69 1.14
C ASP A 155 -14.75 2.50 1.87
N TYR A 156 -14.77 2.38 3.19
CA TYR A 156 -15.61 3.24 4.01
C TYR A 156 -14.95 4.61 4.11
N SER A 157 -15.38 5.53 3.24
CA SER A 157 -14.70 6.80 2.96
C SER A 157 -15.16 7.96 3.84
N VAL A 158 -15.56 7.67 5.06
CA VAL A 158 -15.90 8.69 6.08
C VAL A 158 -14.63 9.35 6.57
N GLU A 159 -14.63 10.68 6.65
CA GLU A 159 -13.51 11.51 7.09
C GLU A 159 -14.01 12.61 8.02
N GLU A 160 -13.26 12.88 9.06
CA GLU A 160 -13.52 13.98 9.95
C GLU A 160 -13.11 15.33 9.32
N ASP A 161 -14.02 16.31 9.35
CA ASP A 161 -13.75 17.69 8.88
C ASP A 161 -13.18 18.52 10.04
N ILE A 162 -11.97 18.15 10.51
CA ILE A 162 -11.25 18.91 11.56
C ILE A 162 -10.52 20.12 10.95
N SER A 163 -10.31 21.18 11.75
CA SER A 163 -9.56 22.35 11.32
C SER A 163 -8.06 22.04 11.15
N THR A 164 -7.33 22.89 10.43
CA THR A 164 -5.87 22.77 10.28
C THR A 164 -5.16 22.87 11.62
N GLU A 165 -5.62 23.78 12.49
CA GLU A 165 -5.06 23.96 13.85
C GLU A 165 -5.28 22.73 14.70
N GLN A 166 -6.48 22.14 14.63
CA GLN A 166 -6.82 20.93 15.37
C GLN A 166 -6.01 19.72 14.84
N ALA A 167 -5.83 19.60 13.52
CA ALA A 167 -5.00 18.56 12.91
C ALA A 167 -3.53 18.66 13.35
N LYS A 168 -2.94 19.87 13.32
CA LYS A 168 -1.58 20.13 13.80
C LYS A 168 -1.44 19.82 15.28
N LYS A 169 -2.39 20.24 16.09
CA LYS A 169 -2.40 19.96 17.53
C LYS A 169 -2.43 18.45 17.79
N SER A 170 -3.34 17.72 17.17
CA SER A 170 -3.48 16.26 17.32
C SER A 170 -2.19 15.52 16.91
N GLU A 171 -1.56 15.92 15.79
CA GLU A 171 -0.30 15.34 15.34
C GLU A 171 0.84 15.60 16.33
N MET A 172 0.97 16.84 16.82
CA MET A 172 2.05 17.22 17.76
C MET A 172 1.86 16.61 19.15
N GLU A 173 0.62 16.39 19.60
CA GLU A 173 0.32 15.67 20.85
C GLU A 173 0.55 14.15 20.73
N SER A 174 0.37 13.60 19.54
CA SER A 174 0.57 12.18 19.26
C SER A 174 2.02 11.81 18.95
N CYS A 175 2.86 12.78 18.63
CA CYS A 175 4.27 12.59 18.29
C CYS A 175 5.18 13.40 19.21
N VAL A 176 6.39 12.90 19.42
CA VAL A 176 7.43 13.69 20.10
C VAL A 176 8.02 14.69 19.09
N PRO A 177 7.89 16.00 19.33
CA PRO A 177 8.44 17.00 18.42
C PRO A 177 9.96 16.86 18.28
N ALA A 178 10.46 17.19 17.08
CA ALA A 178 11.89 17.23 16.85
C ALA A 178 12.57 18.21 17.82
N LYS A 179 13.28 17.69 18.82
CA LYS A 179 14.15 18.51 19.65
C LYS A 179 15.35 18.94 18.79
N THR A 180 15.60 20.22 18.71
CA THR A 180 16.79 20.83 18.08
C THR A 180 18.07 20.55 18.89
N THR A 181 18.37 19.27 19.13
CA THR A 181 19.63 18.90 19.78
C THR A 181 20.72 18.74 18.72
N ASP A 182 21.92 19.27 19.00
CA ASP A 182 23.06 19.31 18.06
C ASP A 182 23.48 17.93 17.49
N SER A 183 23.09 16.82 18.12
CA SER A 183 23.39 15.46 17.64
C SER A 183 22.59 15.09 16.38
N TYR A 184 21.36 15.59 16.24
CA TYR A 184 20.51 15.34 15.09
C TYR A 184 20.82 16.22 13.87
N ARG A 185 21.55 17.34 14.08
CA ARG A 185 21.95 18.22 12.96
C ARG A 185 22.94 17.58 11.99
N LYS A 186 23.59 16.47 12.38
CA LYS A 186 24.68 15.87 11.60
C LYS A 186 24.24 14.79 10.61
N ASP A 187 23.04 14.22 10.74
CA ASP A 187 22.52 13.19 9.83
C ASP A 187 21.18 13.64 9.22
N PRO A 188 21.17 14.18 7.98
CA PRO A 188 19.95 14.67 7.33
C PRO A 188 18.86 13.59 7.16
N GLU A 189 19.25 12.34 6.93
CA GLU A 189 18.30 11.25 6.71
C GLU A 189 17.49 10.93 7.98
N ARG A 190 18.08 11.06 9.16
CA ARG A 190 17.37 10.81 10.42
C ARG A 190 16.34 11.89 10.75
N LYS A 191 16.55 13.14 10.31
CA LYS A 191 15.58 14.22 10.48
C LYS A 191 14.23 13.90 9.85
N ARG A 192 14.22 13.08 8.82
CA ARG A 192 13.01 12.66 8.12
C ARG A 192 11.98 11.98 9.03
N PHE A 193 12.41 11.26 10.06
CA PHE A 193 11.56 10.44 10.94
C PHE A 193 11.06 11.17 12.18
N HIS A 194 11.07 12.51 12.20
CA HIS A 194 10.56 13.32 13.28
C HIS A 194 9.30 14.09 12.88
N ALA A 195 8.45 14.39 13.87
CA ALA A 195 7.31 15.27 13.67
C ALA A 195 7.74 16.73 13.68
N TYR A 196 7.17 17.51 12.76
CA TYR A 196 7.40 18.96 12.64
C TYR A 196 6.05 19.67 12.60
N GLU A 197 5.90 20.71 13.38
CA GLU A 197 4.63 21.46 13.51
C GLU A 197 4.14 22.00 12.16
N GLU A 198 5.05 22.49 11.31
CA GLU A 198 4.69 23.01 9.98
C GLU A 198 4.09 21.95 9.05
N PHE A 199 4.39 20.65 9.28
CA PHE A 199 3.85 19.49 8.56
C PHE A 199 2.83 18.69 9.38
N GLY A 200 2.34 19.24 10.49
CA GLY A 200 1.40 18.57 11.38
C GLY A 200 0.02 18.32 10.75
N ASP A 201 -0.43 19.17 9.81
CA ASP A 201 -1.59 18.80 8.99
C ASP A 201 -1.17 17.95 7.79
N ARG A 202 -1.13 16.63 8.00
CA ARG A 202 -0.74 15.64 6.97
C ARG A 202 -1.67 15.60 5.75
N ARG A 203 -2.75 16.38 5.73
CA ARG A 203 -3.66 16.51 4.57
C ARG A 203 -3.21 17.62 3.62
N GLU A 204 -2.33 18.53 4.05
CA GLU A 204 -1.88 19.66 3.24
C GLU A 204 -1.14 19.17 1.99
N GLY A 205 -1.55 19.62 0.82
CA GLY A 205 -1.01 19.17 -0.47
C GLY A 205 -1.38 17.75 -0.89
N VAL A 206 -2.17 17.01 -0.08
CA VAL A 206 -2.58 15.62 -0.38
C VAL A 206 -3.97 15.57 -0.99
N VAL A 207 -4.03 15.22 -2.27
CA VAL A 207 -5.31 15.20 -3.02
C VAL A 207 -5.96 13.82 -3.05
N SER A 208 -5.19 12.74 -3.13
CA SER A 208 -5.74 11.41 -3.45
C SER A 208 -5.81 10.44 -2.27
N SER A 209 -5.45 10.84 -1.06
CA SER A 209 -5.41 9.92 0.10
C SER A 209 -6.10 10.51 1.33
N ARG A 210 -6.76 9.63 2.10
CA ARG A 210 -7.33 9.93 3.41
C ARG A 210 -6.22 9.94 4.48
N THR A 211 -6.36 10.78 5.49
CA THR A 211 -5.45 10.86 6.65
C THR A 211 -6.24 10.59 7.93
N TYR A 212 -5.68 9.78 8.81
CA TYR A 212 -6.16 9.58 10.17
C TYR A 212 -5.27 10.34 11.14
N PHE A 213 -5.88 11.02 12.10
CA PHE A 213 -5.19 11.61 13.25
C PHE A 213 -5.44 10.76 14.47
N TYR A 214 -4.45 10.67 15.35
CA TYR A 214 -4.57 9.87 16.56
C TYR A 214 -5.29 10.66 17.64
N GLU A 215 -6.34 10.07 18.19
CA GLU A 215 -7.18 10.63 19.25
C GLU A 215 -7.19 9.73 20.50
N GLY A 216 -6.37 8.69 20.52
CA GLY A 216 -6.25 7.73 21.60
C GLY A 216 -6.55 6.30 21.19
N GLU A 217 -6.31 5.37 22.11
CA GLU A 217 -6.44 3.93 21.86
C GLU A 217 -7.90 3.53 21.58
N GLU A 218 -8.87 4.17 22.26
CA GLU A 218 -10.30 3.90 22.03
C GLU A 218 -10.74 4.19 20.61
N GLN A 219 -10.21 5.28 19.99
CA GLN A 219 -10.50 5.59 18.61
C GLN A 219 -9.86 4.58 17.65
N CYS A 220 -8.67 4.06 17.98
CA CYS A 220 -8.05 2.99 17.22
C CYS A 220 -8.88 1.69 17.25
N ASP A 221 -9.50 1.36 18.39
CA ASP A 221 -10.40 0.21 18.50
C ASP A 221 -11.69 0.41 17.68
N LYS A 222 -12.27 1.63 17.68
CA LYS A 222 -13.39 1.98 16.80
C LYS A 222 -13.02 1.85 15.33
N ASN A 223 -11.82 2.31 14.95
CA ASN A 223 -11.32 2.18 13.58
C ASN A 223 -11.12 0.71 13.19
N MET A 224 -10.58 -0.11 14.09
CA MET A 224 -10.49 -1.56 13.87
C MET A 224 -11.87 -2.16 13.59
N LYS A 225 -12.88 -1.82 14.38
CA LYS A 225 -14.25 -2.30 14.17
C LYS A 225 -14.81 -1.89 12.80
N ILE A 226 -14.57 -0.65 12.39
CA ILE A 226 -14.96 -0.16 11.05
C ILE A 226 -14.31 -1.01 9.95
N PHE A 227 -13.04 -1.41 10.11
CA PHE A 227 -12.38 -2.27 9.13
C PHE A 227 -12.95 -3.70 9.14
N LEU A 228 -13.29 -4.25 10.31
CA LEU A 228 -13.97 -5.56 10.39
C LEU A 228 -15.35 -5.50 9.71
N ASP A 229 -16.15 -4.47 9.98
CA ASP A 229 -17.43 -4.24 9.32
C ASP A 229 -17.27 -4.07 7.79
N SER A 230 -16.19 -3.42 7.34
CA SER A 230 -15.86 -3.30 5.91
C SER A 230 -15.53 -4.66 5.28
N ILE A 231 -14.82 -5.54 5.99
CA ILE A 231 -14.54 -6.91 5.55
C ILE A 231 -15.83 -7.71 5.39
N ASP A 232 -16.79 -7.60 6.33
CA ASP A 232 -18.11 -8.22 6.20
C ASP A 232 -18.88 -7.66 4.99
N GLY A 233 -18.79 -6.35 4.78
CA GLY A 233 -19.36 -5.69 3.60
C GLY A 233 -18.79 -6.23 2.29
N VAL A 234 -17.47 -6.40 2.22
CA VAL A 234 -16.78 -7.00 1.06
C VAL A 234 -17.22 -8.44 0.87
N SER A 235 -17.18 -9.26 1.92
CA SER A 235 -17.55 -10.67 1.86
C SER A 235 -18.97 -10.86 1.33
N SER A 236 -19.93 -10.08 1.84
CA SER A 236 -21.35 -10.20 1.47
C SER A 236 -21.72 -9.57 0.13
N ALA A 237 -21.09 -8.43 -0.24
CA ALA A 237 -21.44 -7.69 -1.45
C ALA A 237 -20.69 -8.15 -2.70
N THR A 238 -19.52 -8.81 -2.55
CA THR A 238 -18.65 -9.18 -3.68
C THR A 238 -18.47 -10.68 -3.86
N ASP A 239 -19.22 -11.51 -3.13
CA ASP A 239 -19.06 -12.98 -3.09
C ASP A 239 -17.58 -13.38 -2.92
N LYS A 240 -16.92 -12.78 -1.93
CA LYS A 240 -15.52 -13.02 -1.56
C LYS A 240 -14.48 -12.70 -2.65
N THR A 241 -14.86 -12.01 -3.72
CA THR A 241 -13.91 -11.64 -4.80
C THR A 241 -13.31 -10.26 -4.66
N GLY A 242 -13.78 -9.45 -3.71
CA GLY A 242 -13.37 -8.07 -3.50
C GLY A 242 -12.15 -7.91 -2.60
N PHE A 243 -11.83 -6.64 -2.37
CA PHE A 243 -10.77 -6.20 -1.46
C PHE A 243 -11.31 -5.19 -0.45
N CYS A 244 -10.70 -5.17 0.73
CA CYS A 244 -10.84 -4.11 1.71
C CYS A 244 -9.52 -3.31 1.78
N ALA A 245 -9.58 -1.98 1.84
CA ALA A 245 -8.41 -1.13 2.03
C ALA A 245 -8.32 -0.68 3.48
N ILE A 246 -7.12 -0.76 4.08
CA ILE A 246 -6.84 -0.31 5.45
C ILE A 246 -5.63 0.62 5.50
N LYS A 247 -5.54 1.43 6.56
CA LYS A 247 -4.38 2.29 6.87
C LYS A 247 -3.88 2.00 8.27
N LEU A 248 -2.57 1.81 8.42
CA LEU A 248 -1.99 1.47 9.73
C LEU A 248 -1.98 2.66 10.70
N THR A 249 -1.91 3.90 10.20
CA THR A 249 -2.04 5.11 11.05
C THR A 249 -3.40 5.24 11.72
N ALA A 250 -4.42 4.50 11.26
CA ALA A 250 -5.73 4.44 11.92
C ALA A 250 -5.74 3.50 13.15
N LEU A 251 -4.74 2.64 13.30
CA LEU A 251 -4.74 1.52 14.25
C LEU A 251 -3.77 1.69 15.43
N GLY A 252 -3.00 2.77 15.45
CA GLY A 252 -2.06 3.06 16.53
C GLY A 252 -1.44 4.44 16.43
N ARG A 253 -0.68 4.80 17.46
CA ARG A 253 -0.02 6.09 17.58
C ARG A 253 1.04 6.29 16.49
N PRO A 254 1.01 7.37 15.70
CA PRO A 254 1.96 7.63 14.62
C PRO A 254 3.43 7.64 15.07
N GLN A 255 3.69 8.09 16.29
CA GLN A 255 5.03 8.08 16.89
C GLN A 255 5.71 6.71 16.82
N LEU A 256 4.96 5.62 17.02
CA LEU A 256 5.49 4.26 16.98
C LEU A 256 5.99 3.88 15.56
N LEU A 257 5.24 4.31 14.53
CA LEU A 257 5.64 4.10 13.13
C LEU A 257 6.87 4.94 12.75
N LEU A 258 6.99 6.18 13.26
CA LEU A 258 8.18 7.01 13.08
C LEU A 258 9.42 6.35 13.67
N GLN A 259 9.33 5.92 14.93
CA GLN A 259 10.43 5.27 15.63
C GLN A 259 10.85 3.97 14.96
N LEU A 260 9.89 3.12 14.58
CA LEU A 260 10.18 1.87 13.87
C LEU A 260 10.82 2.16 12.50
N SER A 261 10.31 3.16 11.76
CA SER A 261 10.91 3.56 10.48
C SER A 261 12.35 4.05 10.62
N GLU A 262 12.64 4.85 11.67
CA GLU A 262 13.99 5.33 11.96
C GLU A 262 14.95 4.15 12.25
N VAL A 263 14.51 3.17 13.04
CA VAL A 263 15.32 1.96 13.35
C VAL A 263 15.62 1.18 12.06
N LEU A 264 14.56 0.85 11.29
CA LEU A 264 14.70 0.09 10.06
C LEU A 264 15.68 0.75 9.08
N MET A 265 15.55 2.06 8.87
CA MET A 265 16.41 2.80 7.95
C MET A 265 17.85 2.96 8.48
N SER A 266 18.01 3.10 9.79
CA SER A 266 19.33 3.13 10.42
C SER A 266 20.05 1.79 10.28
N MET A 267 19.36 0.69 10.47
CA MET A 267 19.88 -0.67 10.30
C MET A 267 20.28 -0.93 8.84
N ARG A 268 19.43 -0.54 7.89
CA ARG A 268 19.74 -0.64 6.46
C ARG A 268 20.98 0.19 6.08
N GLY A 269 21.01 1.45 6.48
CA GLY A 269 22.16 2.33 6.21
C GLY A 269 23.47 1.83 6.88
N PHE A 270 23.36 1.10 7.98
CA PHE A 270 24.53 0.46 8.59
C PHE A 270 25.04 -0.73 7.75
N PHE A 271 24.14 -1.58 7.26
CA PHE A 271 24.52 -2.68 6.37
C PHE A 271 25.14 -2.17 5.05
N ASP A 272 24.57 -1.13 4.45
CA ASP A 272 25.12 -0.49 3.26
C ASP A 272 26.53 0.07 3.49
N LYS A 273 26.79 0.65 4.68
CA LYS A 273 28.14 1.09 5.07
C LYS A 273 29.12 -0.06 5.24
N MET A 274 28.66 -1.20 5.78
CA MET A 274 29.50 -2.41 5.86
C MET A 274 29.87 -2.93 4.47
N LEU A 275 28.91 -3.03 3.55
CA LEU A 275 29.17 -3.42 2.17
C LEU A 275 30.17 -2.46 1.48
N SER A 276 29.95 -1.15 1.63
CA SER A 276 30.81 -0.12 1.03
C SER A 276 32.25 -0.16 1.58
N SER A 277 32.44 -0.60 2.83
CA SER A 277 33.76 -0.67 3.47
C SER A 277 34.64 -1.82 2.94
N VAL A 278 34.05 -2.77 2.23
CA VAL A 278 34.78 -3.89 1.61
C VAL A 278 35.51 -3.47 0.32
N GLY A 279 35.16 -2.29 -0.24
CA GLY A 279 35.86 -1.69 -1.38
C GLY A 279 35.46 -2.21 -2.75
N ASP A 280 34.57 -3.18 -2.85
CA ASP A 280 34.02 -3.68 -4.10
C ASP A 280 32.53 -3.34 -4.21
N LEU A 281 32.18 -2.47 -5.16
CA LEU A 281 30.80 -2.02 -5.40
C LEU A 281 29.85 -3.14 -5.90
N ALA A 282 30.40 -4.28 -6.31
CA ALA A 282 29.61 -5.43 -6.77
C ALA A 282 29.23 -6.38 -5.62
N VAL A 283 29.79 -6.19 -4.42
CA VAL A 283 29.51 -7.04 -3.25
C VAL A 283 28.14 -6.70 -2.68
N THR A 284 27.25 -7.68 -2.69
CA THR A 284 25.90 -7.59 -2.10
C THR A 284 25.74 -8.48 -0.86
N LYS A 285 26.78 -9.28 -0.55
CA LYS A 285 26.83 -10.23 0.56
C LYS A 285 28.21 -10.14 1.24
N LEU A 286 28.26 -10.41 2.53
CA LEU A 286 29.48 -10.40 3.33
C LEU A 286 29.84 -11.82 3.78
N ARG A 287 31.06 -12.26 3.50
CA ARG A 287 31.66 -13.45 4.14
C ARG A 287 32.20 -13.09 5.52
N GLU A 288 32.46 -14.11 6.37
CA GLU A 288 32.88 -13.90 7.75
C GLU A 288 34.07 -12.92 7.88
N GLU A 289 35.12 -13.10 7.06
CA GLU A 289 36.29 -12.21 7.11
C GLU A 289 35.97 -10.77 6.64
N GLN A 290 35.11 -10.64 5.64
CA GLN A 290 34.65 -9.33 5.14
C GLN A 290 33.78 -8.62 6.19
N PHE A 291 32.91 -9.36 6.87
CA PHE A 291 32.10 -8.87 7.98
C PHE A 291 32.97 -8.32 9.13
N LEU A 292 33.99 -9.09 9.55
CA LEU A 292 34.94 -8.66 10.59
C LEU A 292 35.66 -7.37 10.17
N ARG A 293 36.24 -7.34 8.96
CA ARG A 293 36.94 -6.16 8.42
C ARG A 293 36.02 -4.94 8.32
N ALA A 294 34.76 -5.14 7.89
CA ALA A 294 33.77 -4.09 7.82
C ALA A 294 33.50 -3.47 9.20
N LEU A 295 33.32 -4.30 10.23
CA LEU A 295 33.15 -3.84 11.60
C LEU A 295 34.37 -3.04 12.11
N GLU A 296 35.59 -3.56 11.88
CA GLU A 296 36.83 -2.87 12.25
C GLU A 296 36.96 -1.50 11.55
N THR A 297 36.66 -1.45 10.24
CA THR A 297 36.69 -0.22 9.43
C THR A 297 35.70 0.82 9.94
N LEU A 298 34.54 0.39 10.42
CA LEU A 298 33.52 1.24 11.04
C LEU A 298 33.84 1.62 12.49
N GLY A 299 35.02 1.18 13.01
CA GLY A 299 35.50 1.49 14.35
C GLY A 299 34.91 0.63 15.46
N ILE A 300 34.28 -0.49 15.10
CA ILE A 300 33.73 -1.47 16.04
C ILE A 300 34.79 -2.52 16.32
N ARG A 301 35.37 -2.46 17.52
CA ARG A 301 36.37 -3.44 17.96
C ARG A 301 35.71 -4.55 18.76
N ILE A 302 35.65 -5.74 18.17
CA ILE A 302 35.16 -6.97 18.81
C ILE A 302 36.23 -8.05 18.71
N SER A 303 36.18 -9.07 19.58
CA SER A 303 37.04 -10.22 19.45
C SER A 303 36.69 -11.04 18.21
N ARG A 304 37.62 -11.82 17.67
CA ARG A 304 37.34 -12.73 16.55
C ARG A 304 36.27 -13.76 16.90
N ASP A 305 36.23 -14.23 18.13
CA ASP A 305 35.25 -15.23 18.58
C ASP A 305 33.87 -14.60 18.67
N ASP A 306 33.75 -13.37 19.16
CA ASP A 306 32.48 -12.64 19.16
C ASP A 306 32.00 -12.34 17.73
N SER A 307 32.91 -11.99 16.81
CA SER A 307 32.57 -11.74 15.39
C SER A 307 32.03 -13.02 14.73
N ARG A 308 32.69 -14.16 14.95
CA ARG A 308 32.22 -15.46 14.45
C ARG A 308 30.86 -15.83 15.00
N MET A 309 30.65 -15.61 16.30
CA MET A 309 29.37 -15.85 16.92
C MET A 309 28.29 -14.96 16.31
N TRP A 310 28.56 -13.66 16.09
CA TRP A 310 27.62 -12.74 15.45
C TRP A 310 27.32 -13.17 14.01
N PHE A 311 28.36 -13.51 13.25
CA PHE A 311 28.20 -13.97 11.87
C PHE A 311 27.35 -15.25 11.80
N SER A 312 27.59 -16.22 12.68
CA SER A 312 26.83 -17.48 12.72
C SER A 312 25.35 -17.30 13.10
N ILE A 313 25.02 -16.22 13.82
CA ILE A 313 23.62 -15.83 14.14
C ILE A 313 22.97 -15.15 12.95
N LEU A 314 23.74 -14.33 12.23
CA LEU A 314 23.27 -13.59 11.07
C LEU A 314 23.11 -14.49 9.84
N ASP A 315 24.01 -15.43 9.61
CA ASP A 315 23.95 -16.40 8.50
C ASP A 315 22.82 -17.42 8.75
N ILE A 316 21.58 -16.98 8.49
CA ILE A 316 20.38 -17.80 8.71
C ILE A 316 20.30 -18.93 7.70
N THR A 317 20.71 -18.65 6.46
CA THR A 317 20.73 -19.62 5.36
C THR A 317 21.83 -20.66 5.48
N LYS A 318 22.82 -20.43 6.34
CA LYS A 318 24.02 -21.26 6.55
C LYS A 318 24.80 -21.51 5.26
N ASP A 319 24.82 -20.51 4.38
CA ASP A 319 25.58 -20.54 3.13
C ASP A 319 26.99 -19.93 3.25
N GLY A 320 27.35 -19.43 4.44
CA GLY A 320 28.63 -18.78 4.72
C GLY A 320 28.70 -17.34 4.26
N GLU A 321 27.56 -16.75 3.92
CA GLU A 321 27.44 -15.37 3.47
C GLU A 321 26.26 -14.69 4.18
N VAL A 322 26.40 -13.44 4.57
CA VAL A 322 25.34 -12.60 5.14
C VAL A 322 24.93 -11.58 4.11
N ASP A 323 23.69 -11.66 3.66
CA ASP A 323 23.08 -10.66 2.78
C ASP A 323 22.13 -9.72 3.55
N PHE A 324 21.50 -8.80 2.81
CA PHE A 324 20.57 -7.85 3.43
C PHE A 324 19.33 -8.53 4.05
N LEU A 325 18.86 -9.64 3.51
CA LEU A 325 17.70 -10.36 4.06
C LEU A 325 18.06 -11.09 5.37
N ASP A 326 19.25 -11.64 5.46
CA ASP A 326 19.77 -12.21 6.73
C ASP A 326 19.90 -11.11 7.78
N TRP A 327 20.40 -9.93 7.38
CA TRP A 327 20.51 -8.77 8.25
C TRP A 327 19.13 -8.24 8.70
N ASP A 328 18.17 -8.17 7.81
CA ASP A 328 16.81 -7.71 8.09
C ASP A 328 16.06 -8.65 9.03
N ASN A 329 16.36 -9.94 9.01
CA ASN A 329 15.79 -10.92 9.92
C ASN A 329 16.18 -10.72 11.40
N LEU A 330 17.21 -9.94 11.71
CA LEU A 330 17.47 -9.51 13.09
C LEU A 330 16.29 -8.78 13.73
N LEU A 331 15.39 -8.30 12.89
CA LEU A 331 14.22 -7.50 13.26
C LEU A 331 12.93 -8.34 13.31
N ASP A 332 13.02 -9.66 13.23
CA ASP A 332 11.84 -10.53 13.24
C ASP A 332 11.18 -10.67 14.61
N ASP A 333 9.92 -11.15 14.59
CA ASP A 333 9.00 -11.31 15.72
C ASP A 333 9.58 -12.08 16.94
N HIS A 334 10.63 -12.88 16.71
CA HIS A 334 11.36 -13.56 17.77
C HIS A 334 12.18 -12.60 18.65
N PHE A 335 12.49 -11.42 18.12
CA PHE A 335 13.06 -10.32 18.88
C PHE A 335 11.89 -9.43 19.34
N ASN A 336 11.61 -9.46 20.65
CA ASN A 336 10.70 -8.49 21.27
C ASN A 336 10.92 -7.11 20.64
N LEU A 337 9.92 -6.52 19.97
CA LEU A 337 9.98 -5.19 19.34
C LEU A 337 10.58 -4.13 20.28
N THR A 338 10.38 -4.30 21.58
CA THR A 338 10.97 -3.49 22.65
C THR A 338 12.49 -3.58 22.75
N LYS A 339 13.10 -4.67 22.28
CA LYS A 339 14.55 -4.83 22.21
C LYS A 339 15.16 -4.26 20.93
N LEU A 340 14.39 -4.17 19.86
CA LEU A 340 14.78 -3.52 18.61
C LEU A 340 15.15 -2.05 18.80
N PHE A 341 14.40 -1.35 19.65
CA PHE A 341 14.66 0.06 19.95
C PHE A 341 15.90 0.28 20.85
N ALA A 342 16.57 -0.78 21.25
CA ALA A 342 17.79 -0.72 22.08
C ALA A 342 19.09 -0.84 21.27
N VAL A 343 19.04 -0.78 19.93
CA VAL A 343 20.26 -0.85 19.09
C VAL A 343 21.14 0.38 19.35
N PRO A 344 22.41 0.21 19.72
CA PRO A 344 23.29 1.34 20.01
C PRO A 344 23.71 2.08 18.74
N GLU A 345 23.76 3.41 18.83
CA GLU A 345 24.29 4.26 17.76
C GLU A 345 25.80 4.04 17.63
N ILE A 346 26.26 3.72 16.42
CA ILE A 346 27.67 3.54 16.11
C ILE A 346 28.21 4.89 15.65
N LYS A 347 28.96 5.56 16.52
CA LYS A 347 29.74 6.74 16.15
C LYS A 347 31.19 6.35 15.96
N THR A 348 31.77 6.80 14.89
CA THR A 348 33.16 6.58 14.50
C THR A 348 34.16 7.17 15.48
N LYS A 349 33.81 8.16 16.31
CA LYS A 349 34.65 8.72 17.40
C LYS A 349 33.74 9.41 18.44
N GLY A 350 33.39 8.77 19.54
CA GLY A 350 32.60 9.38 20.60
C GLY A 350 31.93 8.37 21.55
N PRO A 351 31.22 8.82 22.61
CA PRO A 351 30.45 7.93 23.44
C PRO A 351 29.32 7.28 22.63
N VAL A 352 29.09 5.99 22.84
CA VAL A 352 28.00 5.25 22.21
C VAL A 352 26.69 5.85 22.69
N THR A 353 25.98 6.50 21.83
CA THR A 353 24.62 6.96 22.06
C THR A 353 23.67 5.92 21.48
N ARG A 354 22.54 5.66 22.12
CA ARG A 354 21.52 4.74 21.57
C ARG A 354 21.01 5.29 20.25
N LEU A 355 20.87 4.42 19.26
CA LEU A 355 20.36 4.78 17.93
C LEU A 355 18.96 5.38 18.02
N VAL A 356 18.13 4.87 18.92
CA VAL A 356 16.75 5.31 19.15
C VAL A 356 16.47 5.28 20.65
N SER A 357 15.63 6.19 21.13
CA SER A 357 15.12 6.15 22.49
C SER A 357 14.35 4.83 22.71
N THR A 358 14.63 4.16 23.82
CA THR A 358 13.82 3.00 24.22
C THR A 358 12.37 3.44 24.38
N LEU A 359 11.44 2.60 23.92
CA LEU A 359 10.02 2.82 24.18
C LEU A 359 9.76 2.92 25.68
N SER A 360 8.88 3.83 26.09
CA SER A 360 8.34 3.81 27.45
C SER A 360 7.44 2.58 27.61
N LYS A 361 7.11 2.25 28.87
CA LYS A 361 6.18 1.14 29.14
C LYS A 361 4.80 1.36 28.49
N GLU A 362 4.36 2.59 28.44
CA GLU A 362 3.12 2.99 27.76
C GLU A 362 3.23 2.76 26.26
N GLN A 363 4.31 3.18 25.62
CA GLN A 363 4.57 2.97 24.19
C GLN A 363 4.71 1.47 23.84
N GLU A 364 5.29 0.67 24.74
CA GLU A 364 5.32 -0.79 24.58
C GLU A 364 3.91 -1.39 24.58
N GLN A 365 3.03 -0.90 25.45
CA GLN A 365 1.66 -1.35 25.48
C GLN A 365 0.88 -0.87 24.23
N GLU A 366 1.04 0.39 23.83
CA GLU A 366 0.45 0.93 22.60
C GLU A 366 0.87 0.12 21.36
N MET A 367 2.16 -0.28 21.27
CA MET A 367 2.65 -1.13 20.19
C MET A 367 2.00 -2.52 20.20
N LYS A 368 1.87 -3.14 21.35
CA LYS A 368 1.16 -4.43 21.49
C LYS A 368 -0.31 -4.31 21.07
N ASN A 369 -0.97 -3.23 21.46
CA ASN A 369 -2.36 -2.96 21.07
C ASN A 369 -2.47 -2.78 19.54
N MET A 370 -1.57 -2.02 18.93
CA MET A 370 -1.52 -1.83 17.48
C MET A 370 -1.32 -3.16 16.73
N LEU A 371 -0.37 -3.99 17.16
CA LEU A 371 -0.12 -5.32 16.59
C LEU A 371 -1.32 -6.26 16.77
N HIS A 372 -1.99 -6.20 17.92
CA HIS A 372 -3.21 -6.95 18.15
C HIS A 372 -4.30 -6.57 17.16
N ARG A 373 -4.56 -5.27 16.93
CA ARG A 373 -5.56 -4.79 15.96
C ARG A 373 -5.22 -5.23 14.54
N ILE A 374 -3.96 -5.09 14.13
CA ILE A 374 -3.47 -5.50 12.81
C ILE A 374 -3.70 -7.01 12.59
N ASN A 375 -3.31 -7.84 13.56
CA ASN A 375 -3.46 -9.28 13.48
C ASN A 375 -4.94 -9.70 13.48
N THR A 376 -5.79 -9.06 14.31
CA THR A 376 -7.23 -9.31 14.33
C THR A 376 -7.88 -9.04 12.98
N ILE A 377 -7.56 -7.93 12.33
CA ILE A 377 -8.06 -7.60 10.98
C ILE A 377 -7.60 -8.64 9.96
N ALA A 378 -6.32 -9.04 9.98
CA ALA A 378 -5.77 -9.98 9.03
C ALA A 378 -6.36 -11.40 9.20
N GLU A 379 -6.54 -11.84 10.44
CA GLU A 379 -7.15 -13.12 10.75
C GLU A 379 -8.62 -13.17 10.33
N TYR A 380 -9.38 -12.12 10.65
CA TYR A 380 -10.77 -12.00 10.24
C TYR A 380 -10.93 -11.97 8.72
N ALA A 381 -10.03 -11.26 8.02
CA ALA A 381 -10.00 -11.24 6.55
C ALA A 381 -9.74 -12.64 5.96
N ARG A 382 -8.84 -13.41 6.57
CA ARG A 382 -8.58 -14.80 6.20
C ARG A 382 -9.81 -15.68 6.40
N GLU A 383 -10.47 -15.58 7.55
CA GLU A 383 -11.71 -16.34 7.87
C GLU A 383 -12.85 -16.02 6.90
N LYS A 384 -13.02 -14.74 6.55
CA LYS A 384 -14.05 -14.27 5.63
C LYS A 384 -13.68 -14.45 4.16
N ASP A 385 -12.48 -14.92 3.87
CA ASP A 385 -11.93 -15.04 2.51
C ASP A 385 -11.92 -13.72 1.73
N VAL A 386 -11.56 -12.63 2.41
CA VAL A 386 -11.47 -11.27 1.86
C VAL A 386 -10.02 -10.85 1.80
N ARG A 387 -9.61 -10.24 0.70
CA ARG A 387 -8.27 -9.69 0.54
C ARG A 387 -8.18 -8.29 1.13
N VAL A 388 -7.07 -8.01 1.81
CA VAL A 388 -6.79 -6.72 2.45
C VAL A 388 -5.61 -6.03 1.76
N MET A 389 -5.78 -4.76 1.41
CA MET A 389 -4.73 -3.89 0.92
C MET A 389 -4.33 -2.91 2.01
N VAL A 390 -3.08 -2.98 2.45
CA VAL A 390 -2.51 -1.96 3.32
C VAL A 390 -2.05 -0.79 2.45
N ASP A 391 -2.71 0.35 2.62
CA ASP A 391 -2.40 1.56 1.86
C ASP A 391 -1.05 2.14 2.27
N ALA A 392 -0.28 2.61 1.29
CA ALA A 392 0.93 3.39 1.55
C ALA A 392 0.58 4.79 2.02
N GLU A 393 1.45 5.33 2.87
CA GLU A 393 1.30 6.66 3.43
C GLU A 393 2.58 7.50 3.19
N GLN A 394 2.82 8.54 3.99
CA GLN A 394 3.99 9.39 3.84
C GLN A 394 5.29 8.59 4.03
N THR A 395 6.35 9.06 3.37
CA THR A 395 7.63 8.33 3.27
C THR A 395 8.30 8.07 4.60
N TYR A 396 8.00 8.87 5.63
CA TYR A 396 8.55 8.70 6.97
C TYR A 396 7.81 7.65 7.82
N PHE A 397 6.61 7.22 7.42
CA PHE A 397 5.91 6.07 7.99
C PHE A 397 6.11 4.79 7.18
N GLN A 398 6.39 4.93 5.87
CA GLN A 398 6.33 3.82 4.93
C GLN A 398 7.27 2.65 5.26
N PRO A 399 8.50 2.84 5.75
CA PRO A 399 9.34 1.71 6.15
C PRO A 399 8.68 0.82 7.20
N ALA A 400 8.10 1.42 8.26
CA ALA A 400 7.37 0.69 9.29
C ALA A 400 6.10 0.02 8.74
N ILE A 401 5.31 0.73 7.91
CA ILE A 401 4.10 0.19 7.29
C ILE A 401 4.44 -1.03 6.41
N SER A 402 5.47 -0.93 5.57
CA SER A 402 5.91 -2.05 4.73
C SER A 402 6.37 -3.22 5.57
N ARG A 403 7.19 -2.98 6.61
CA ARG A 403 7.64 -4.05 7.51
C ARG A 403 6.49 -4.78 8.18
N LEU A 404 5.57 -4.06 8.82
CA LEU A 404 4.41 -4.66 9.47
C LEU A 404 3.52 -5.41 8.46
N THR A 405 3.40 -4.91 7.24
CA THR A 405 2.64 -5.59 6.18
C THR A 405 3.34 -6.89 5.73
N MET A 406 4.67 -6.89 5.62
CA MET A 406 5.43 -8.10 5.30
C MET A 406 5.29 -9.17 6.41
N GLU A 407 5.27 -8.77 7.69
CA GLU A 407 4.97 -9.68 8.80
C GLU A 407 3.55 -10.27 8.70
N MET A 408 2.56 -9.43 8.34
CA MET A 408 1.21 -9.93 8.07
C MET A 408 1.20 -10.94 6.92
N MET A 409 1.93 -10.70 5.83
CA MET A 409 2.04 -11.64 4.71
C MET A 409 2.71 -12.94 5.15
N ARG A 410 3.84 -12.85 5.85
CA ARG A 410 4.56 -14.01 6.39
C ARG A 410 3.65 -14.90 7.23
N LYS A 411 2.77 -14.31 8.02
CA LYS A 411 1.84 -15.02 8.91
C LYS A 411 0.58 -15.54 8.20
N PHE A 412 -0.03 -14.76 7.32
CA PHE A 412 -1.37 -15.01 6.80
C PHE A 412 -1.42 -15.42 5.31
N ASN A 413 -0.39 -15.11 4.51
CA ASN A 413 -0.35 -15.48 3.10
C ASN A 413 0.28 -16.89 2.90
N LYS A 414 -0.26 -17.92 3.52
CA LYS A 414 0.29 -19.30 3.45
C LYS A 414 -0.27 -20.12 2.29
N GLU A 415 -1.52 -19.90 1.91
CA GLU A 415 -2.21 -20.66 0.85
C GLU A 415 -2.50 -19.79 -0.37
N LYS A 416 -2.69 -18.51 -0.17
CA LYS A 416 -2.96 -17.50 -1.20
C LYS A 416 -2.59 -16.10 -0.72
N ALA A 417 -2.45 -15.15 -1.65
CA ALA A 417 -2.24 -13.75 -1.32
C ALA A 417 -3.54 -13.12 -0.77
N ILE A 418 -3.64 -12.95 0.55
CA ILE A 418 -4.74 -12.28 1.25
C ILE A 418 -4.34 -10.85 1.60
N ILE A 419 -3.12 -10.65 2.09
CA ILE A 419 -2.57 -9.35 2.46
C ILE A 419 -1.73 -8.82 1.32
N PHE A 420 -1.91 -7.52 1.00
CA PHE A 420 -1.22 -6.81 -0.06
C PHE A 420 -0.52 -5.57 0.48
N ASN A 421 0.76 -5.40 0.19
CA ASN A 421 1.51 -4.16 0.44
C ASN A 421 1.33 -3.18 -0.72
N THR A 422 1.48 -1.88 -0.47
CA THR A 422 1.36 -0.85 -1.51
C THR A 422 2.72 -0.21 -1.79
N TYR A 423 3.16 -0.24 -3.06
CA TYR A 423 4.41 0.34 -3.55
C TYR A 423 4.14 1.61 -4.33
N GLN A 424 4.79 2.69 -3.91
CA GLN A 424 4.63 4.04 -4.44
C GLN A 424 5.64 4.28 -5.56
N CYS A 425 5.25 4.01 -6.82
CA CYS A 425 6.17 4.05 -7.98
C CYS A 425 6.67 5.46 -8.34
N TYR A 426 6.23 6.52 -7.67
CA TYR A 426 6.79 7.87 -7.80
C TYR A 426 8.03 8.09 -6.94
N MET A 427 8.40 7.13 -6.10
CA MET A 427 9.59 7.17 -5.27
C MET A 427 10.80 6.56 -6.00
N LYS A 428 11.97 7.16 -5.81
CA LYS A 428 13.24 6.70 -6.41
C LYS A 428 13.58 5.25 -6.04
N GLN A 429 13.23 4.81 -4.83
CA GLN A 429 13.56 3.49 -4.31
C GLN A 429 12.46 2.43 -4.49
N ALA A 430 11.36 2.75 -5.20
CA ALA A 430 10.20 1.86 -5.28
C ALA A 430 10.53 0.45 -5.80
N ASN A 431 11.29 0.35 -6.88
CA ASN A 431 11.68 -0.94 -7.47
C ASN A 431 12.63 -1.72 -6.56
N TYR A 432 13.58 -1.05 -5.92
CA TYR A 432 14.51 -1.69 -5.00
C TYR A 432 13.77 -2.30 -3.80
N ASN A 433 12.91 -1.53 -3.13
CA ASN A 433 12.14 -2.02 -1.99
C ASN A 433 11.26 -3.22 -2.37
N MET A 434 10.58 -3.13 -3.51
CA MET A 434 9.74 -4.23 -4.00
C MET A 434 10.55 -5.50 -4.31
N LYS A 435 11.76 -5.37 -4.87
CA LYS A 435 12.66 -6.52 -5.12
C LYS A 435 13.07 -7.21 -3.83
N VAL A 436 13.46 -6.43 -2.81
CA VAL A 436 13.82 -6.98 -1.49
C VAL A 436 12.66 -7.76 -0.90
N ASP A 437 11.45 -7.22 -0.92
CA ASP A 437 10.26 -7.87 -0.38
C ASP A 437 9.87 -9.12 -1.21
N LEU A 438 10.05 -9.10 -2.54
CA LEU A 438 9.87 -10.27 -3.41
C LEU A 438 10.89 -11.37 -3.08
N ASP A 439 12.16 -11.00 -2.93
CA ASP A 439 13.23 -11.95 -2.59
C ASP A 439 12.99 -12.58 -1.20
N LEU A 440 12.53 -11.79 -0.22
CA LEU A 440 12.13 -12.29 1.10
C LEU A 440 10.98 -13.28 0.98
N SER A 441 9.93 -12.95 0.21
CA SER A 441 8.79 -13.85 0.03
C SER A 441 9.16 -15.15 -0.68
N MET A 442 10.18 -15.12 -1.54
CA MET A 442 10.72 -16.32 -2.19
C MET A 442 11.54 -17.17 -1.23
N ARG A 443 12.39 -16.55 -0.42
CA ARG A 443 13.25 -17.22 0.57
C ARG A 443 12.42 -17.96 1.63
N GLU A 444 11.33 -17.34 2.10
CA GLU A 444 10.49 -17.87 3.18
C GLU A 444 9.22 -18.58 2.69
N ASP A 445 9.05 -18.70 1.39
CA ASP A 445 7.95 -19.38 0.70
C ASP A 445 6.54 -18.98 1.15
N PHE A 446 6.26 -17.69 1.23
CA PHE A 446 4.90 -17.19 1.41
C PHE A 446 4.37 -16.50 0.14
N TYR A 447 3.05 -16.37 0.03
CA TYR A 447 2.41 -15.71 -1.11
C TYR A 447 2.58 -14.19 -1.03
N PHE A 448 3.05 -13.58 -2.10
CA PHE A 448 3.30 -12.15 -2.19
C PHE A 448 2.12 -11.40 -2.82
N GLY A 449 1.60 -10.41 -2.11
CA GLY A 449 0.56 -9.52 -2.60
C GLY A 449 1.05 -8.07 -2.72
N ALA A 450 0.90 -7.43 -3.88
CA ALA A 450 1.32 -6.04 -4.08
C ALA A 450 0.27 -5.19 -4.80
N LYS A 451 0.22 -3.90 -4.43
CA LYS A 451 -0.49 -2.86 -5.17
C LYS A 451 0.51 -1.81 -5.62
N LEU A 452 0.57 -1.56 -6.92
CA LEU A 452 1.41 -0.53 -7.50
C LEU A 452 0.59 0.74 -7.72
N VAL A 453 1.04 1.87 -7.16
CA VAL A 453 0.34 3.16 -7.24
C VAL A 453 1.23 4.26 -7.77
N ARG A 454 0.59 5.33 -8.29
CA ARG A 454 1.23 6.62 -8.56
C ARG A 454 1.12 7.54 -7.35
N GLY A 455 1.59 8.79 -7.46
CA GLY A 455 1.74 9.72 -6.36
C GLY A 455 0.48 10.23 -5.70
N ALA A 456 0.42 10.15 -4.37
CA ALA A 456 -0.58 10.82 -3.55
C ALA A 456 0.01 11.96 -2.71
N TYR A 457 1.30 11.87 -2.36
CA TYR A 457 1.96 12.77 -1.40
C TYR A 457 3.10 13.58 -2.00
N MET A 458 3.24 13.63 -3.34
CA MET A 458 4.44 14.13 -4.03
C MET A 458 4.83 15.55 -3.64
N GLU A 459 3.88 16.48 -3.63
CA GLU A 459 4.16 17.90 -3.35
C GLU A 459 4.55 18.10 -1.88
N GLN A 460 3.80 17.51 -0.96
CA GLN A 460 4.08 17.55 0.47
C GLN A 460 5.48 16.97 0.79
N GLU A 461 5.83 15.83 0.18
CA GLU A 461 7.12 15.17 0.40
C GLU A 461 8.29 16.00 -0.12
N ARG A 462 8.15 16.64 -1.27
CA ARG A 462 9.17 17.53 -1.83
C ARG A 462 9.38 18.77 -0.98
N GLU A 463 8.28 19.40 -0.55
CA GLU A 463 8.35 20.56 0.31
C GLU A 463 8.99 20.23 1.65
N ARG A 464 8.60 19.09 2.25
CA ARG A 464 9.18 18.58 3.48
C ARG A 464 10.67 18.31 3.33
N ALA A 465 11.10 17.59 2.28
CA ALA A 465 12.50 17.31 2.02
C ALA A 465 13.33 18.59 1.88
N LYS A 466 12.82 19.58 1.14
CA LYS A 466 13.46 20.88 0.94
C LYS A 466 13.61 21.66 2.24
N LYS A 467 12.57 21.76 3.07
CA LYS A 467 12.58 22.54 4.31
C LYS A 467 13.43 21.90 5.40
N ILE A 468 13.37 20.58 5.54
CA ILE A 468 14.07 19.85 6.59
C ILE A 468 15.53 19.55 6.18
N GLY A 469 15.81 19.51 4.86
CA GLY A 469 17.16 19.36 4.30
C GLY A 469 17.63 17.92 4.19
N TYR A 470 16.76 17.00 3.78
CA TYR A 470 17.12 15.66 3.34
C TYR A 470 16.88 15.50 1.82
N GLU A 471 17.40 14.41 1.23
CA GLU A 471 17.25 14.17 -0.20
C GLU A 471 15.77 14.02 -0.61
N ASP A 472 15.35 14.72 -1.68
CA ASP A 472 14.01 14.55 -2.25
C ASP A 472 13.78 13.09 -2.69
N PRO A 473 12.89 12.33 -2.06
CA PRO A 473 12.68 10.92 -2.36
C PRO A 473 11.88 10.69 -3.65
N ILE A 474 11.36 11.76 -4.27
CA ILE A 474 10.42 11.71 -5.38
C ILE A 474 11.15 11.83 -6.71
N HIS A 475 10.70 11.12 -7.73
CA HIS A 475 11.20 11.31 -9.09
C HIS A 475 10.96 12.72 -9.61
N PRO A 476 11.92 13.33 -10.32
CA PRO A 476 11.83 14.73 -10.74
C PRO A 476 10.72 14.98 -11.78
N THR A 477 10.37 13.98 -12.60
CA THR A 477 9.42 14.15 -13.71
C THR A 477 8.34 13.07 -13.74
N PHE A 478 7.28 13.35 -14.47
CA PHE A 478 6.19 12.38 -14.73
C PHE A 478 6.71 11.16 -15.52
N GLU A 479 7.61 11.36 -16.47
CA GLU A 479 8.21 10.33 -17.31
C GLU A 479 9.10 9.41 -16.46
N ALA A 480 9.89 9.96 -15.55
CA ALA A 480 10.70 9.17 -14.61
C ALA A 480 9.81 8.30 -13.69
N THR A 481 8.68 8.84 -13.23
CA THR A 481 7.67 8.05 -12.49
C THR A 481 7.07 6.95 -13.36
N THR A 482 6.79 7.23 -14.64
CA THR A 482 6.26 6.23 -15.57
C THR A 482 7.28 5.12 -15.83
N ALA A 483 8.54 5.48 -16.05
CA ALA A 483 9.62 4.51 -16.23
C ALA A 483 9.84 3.64 -14.98
N MET A 484 9.72 4.20 -13.76
CA MET A 484 9.79 3.44 -12.52
C MET A 484 8.60 2.48 -12.40
N TYR A 485 7.40 2.93 -12.72
CA TYR A 485 6.21 2.08 -12.70
C TYR A 485 6.37 0.89 -13.65
N PHE A 486 6.87 1.12 -14.86
CA PHE A 486 7.14 0.06 -15.85
C PHE A 486 8.18 -0.94 -15.33
N ARG A 487 9.28 -0.46 -14.74
CA ARG A 487 10.28 -1.33 -14.10
C ARG A 487 9.67 -2.20 -13.00
N CYS A 488 8.81 -1.64 -12.15
CA CYS A 488 8.12 -2.41 -11.12
C CYS A 488 7.19 -3.48 -11.72
N VAL A 489 6.41 -3.14 -12.74
CA VAL A 489 5.53 -4.09 -13.43
C VAL A 489 6.33 -5.24 -14.05
N GLU A 490 7.41 -4.92 -14.74
CA GLU A 490 8.26 -5.90 -15.42
C GLU A 490 8.96 -6.82 -14.42
N GLU A 491 9.52 -6.28 -13.33
CA GLU A 491 10.17 -7.07 -12.29
C GLU A 491 9.19 -8.11 -11.70
N VAL A 492 7.98 -7.68 -11.35
CA VAL A 492 6.99 -8.61 -10.81
C VAL A 492 6.59 -9.68 -11.82
N MET A 493 6.40 -9.32 -13.10
CA MET A 493 6.05 -10.30 -14.14
C MET A 493 7.15 -11.33 -14.37
N LYS A 494 8.44 -10.91 -14.32
CA LYS A 494 9.58 -11.83 -14.31
C LYS A 494 9.50 -12.81 -13.15
N ARG A 495 9.22 -12.32 -11.94
CA ARG A 495 9.13 -13.17 -10.72
C ARG A 495 7.92 -14.11 -10.76
N ILE A 496 6.78 -13.70 -11.32
CA ILE A 496 5.63 -14.58 -11.55
C ILE A 496 6.02 -15.80 -12.40
N LYS A 497 6.88 -15.61 -13.40
CA LYS A 497 7.35 -16.72 -14.25
C LYS A 497 8.42 -17.59 -13.60
N GLN A 498 9.07 -17.12 -12.56
CA GLN A 498 10.12 -17.85 -11.82
C GLN A 498 9.56 -18.69 -10.66
N ARG A 499 8.34 -18.38 -10.21
CA ARG A 499 7.68 -19.07 -9.09
C ARG A 499 6.52 -19.93 -9.54
N GLU A 500 6.04 -20.76 -8.63
CA GLU A 500 4.82 -21.53 -8.82
C GLU A 500 3.63 -20.61 -9.13
N PRO A 501 2.67 -21.07 -9.96
CA PRO A 501 1.48 -20.30 -10.30
C PRO A 501 0.71 -19.80 -9.05
N GLY A 502 0.34 -18.52 -9.05
CA GLY A 502 -0.43 -17.91 -7.96
C GLY A 502 0.37 -17.41 -6.76
N LYS A 503 1.66 -17.76 -6.62
CA LYS A 503 2.51 -17.31 -5.49
C LYS A 503 2.71 -15.79 -5.44
N ILE A 504 2.53 -15.08 -6.54
CA ILE A 504 2.62 -13.63 -6.62
C ILE A 504 1.35 -13.08 -7.27
N ALA A 505 0.70 -12.12 -6.61
CA ALA A 505 -0.46 -11.40 -7.14
C ALA A 505 -0.25 -9.90 -7.03
N ILE A 506 -0.55 -9.13 -8.09
CA ILE A 506 -0.42 -7.68 -8.06
C ILE A 506 -1.67 -6.96 -8.54
N MET A 507 -1.86 -5.77 -8.01
CA MET A 507 -2.83 -4.81 -8.51
C MET A 507 -2.13 -3.60 -9.14
N ILE A 508 -2.40 -3.36 -10.40
CA ILE A 508 -1.99 -2.19 -11.17
C ILE A 508 -3.04 -1.12 -10.96
N ALA A 509 -2.85 -0.29 -9.92
CA ALA A 509 -3.77 0.78 -9.54
C ALA A 509 -3.38 2.08 -10.26
N SER A 510 -3.91 2.28 -11.45
CA SER A 510 -3.57 3.44 -12.27
C SER A 510 -4.72 3.88 -13.18
N HIS A 511 -4.88 5.20 -13.31
CA HIS A 511 -5.74 5.86 -14.30
C HIS A 511 -4.99 6.18 -15.61
N ASN A 512 -3.71 5.80 -15.72
CA ASN A 512 -2.91 6.08 -16.90
C ASN A 512 -3.10 4.97 -17.95
N GLU A 513 -3.69 5.32 -19.09
CA GLU A 513 -3.92 4.40 -20.21
C GLU A 513 -2.63 3.76 -20.71
N GLU A 514 -1.53 4.51 -20.78
CA GLU A 514 -0.22 4.00 -21.19
C GLU A 514 0.28 2.91 -20.23
N THR A 515 0.14 3.13 -18.92
CA THR A 515 0.52 2.12 -17.91
C THR A 515 -0.30 0.84 -18.05
N VAL A 516 -1.60 0.97 -18.27
CA VAL A 516 -2.48 -0.19 -18.43
C VAL A 516 -2.17 -0.93 -19.73
N ARG A 517 -1.95 -0.20 -20.82
CA ARG A 517 -1.52 -0.78 -22.12
C ARG A 517 -0.23 -1.55 -21.98
N TYR A 518 0.79 -0.92 -21.41
CA TYR A 518 2.10 -1.55 -21.15
C TYR A 518 1.93 -2.86 -20.34
N ALA A 519 1.12 -2.84 -19.30
CA ALA A 519 0.90 -4.03 -18.48
C ALA A 519 0.21 -5.17 -19.27
N VAL A 520 -0.80 -4.86 -20.08
CA VAL A 520 -1.48 -5.86 -20.92
C VAL A 520 -0.53 -6.42 -21.99
N GLU A 521 0.30 -5.58 -22.61
CA GLU A 521 1.32 -6.00 -23.57
C GLU A 521 2.37 -6.90 -22.91
N LYS A 522 2.84 -6.55 -21.71
CA LYS A 522 3.76 -7.39 -20.93
C LYS A 522 3.13 -8.70 -20.46
N MET A 523 1.85 -8.72 -20.11
CA MET A 523 1.14 -9.97 -19.83
C MET A 523 1.18 -10.91 -21.05
N LYS A 524 0.99 -10.38 -22.26
CA LYS A 524 1.11 -11.16 -23.51
C LYS A 524 2.54 -11.67 -23.72
N GLU A 525 3.54 -10.82 -23.56
CA GLU A 525 4.95 -11.14 -23.71
C GLU A 525 5.41 -12.25 -22.73
N TYR A 526 5.01 -12.14 -21.47
CA TYR A 526 5.34 -13.14 -20.44
C TYR A 526 4.37 -14.32 -20.43
N ASN A 527 3.41 -14.40 -21.34
CA ASN A 527 2.37 -15.44 -21.38
C ASN A 527 1.69 -15.62 -20.01
N ILE A 528 1.25 -14.50 -19.40
CA ILE A 528 0.44 -14.47 -18.17
C ILE A 528 -1.01 -14.25 -18.58
N LEU A 529 -1.84 -15.26 -18.46
CA LEU A 529 -3.22 -15.21 -18.94
C LEU A 529 -4.14 -14.43 -17.97
N PRO A 530 -5.21 -13.79 -18.45
CA PRO A 530 -6.25 -13.22 -17.59
C PRO A 530 -6.88 -14.25 -16.64
N SER A 531 -6.94 -15.53 -17.06
CA SER A 531 -7.41 -16.66 -16.26
C SER A 531 -6.56 -16.95 -15.02
N ASP A 532 -5.27 -16.59 -15.03
CA ASP A 532 -4.36 -16.81 -13.89
C ASP A 532 -4.72 -15.91 -12.70
N ARG A 533 -5.45 -14.81 -12.94
CA ARG A 533 -5.95 -13.85 -11.95
C ARG A 533 -4.87 -13.24 -11.04
N VAL A 534 -3.61 -13.36 -11.43
CA VAL A 534 -2.46 -12.82 -10.67
C VAL A 534 -2.19 -11.33 -10.95
N ILE A 535 -2.67 -10.83 -12.10
CA ILE A 535 -2.59 -9.40 -12.44
C ILE A 535 -4.00 -8.80 -12.39
N CYS A 536 -4.19 -7.83 -11.51
CA CYS A 536 -5.43 -7.09 -11.34
C CYS A 536 -5.25 -5.64 -11.79
N PHE A 537 -6.30 -5.02 -12.30
CA PHE A 537 -6.32 -3.59 -12.66
C PHE A 537 -7.30 -2.84 -11.77
N GLY A 538 -6.90 -1.69 -11.22
CA GLY A 538 -7.72 -0.91 -10.30
C GLY A 538 -7.87 0.55 -10.75
N GLN A 539 -9.11 1.06 -10.78
CA GLN A 539 -9.45 2.46 -11.02
C GLN A 539 -10.50 2.94 -10.02
N LEU A 540 -10.56 4.25 -9.77
CA LEU A 540 -11.57 4.84 -8.89
C LEU A 540 -12.96 4.79 -9.54
N LEU A 541 -14.00 4.66 -8.70
CA LEU A 541 -15.40 4.78 -9.14
C LEU A 541 -15.65 6.16 -9.74
N GLY A 542 -16.36 6.21 -10.86
CA GLY A 542 -16.68 7.45 -11.57
C GLY A 542 -15.54 7.98 -12.44
N MET A 543 -14.44 7.25 -12.60
CA MET A 543 -13.28 7.65 -13.42
C MET A 543 -12.79 6.49 -14.27
N CYS A 544 -12.30 6.79 -15.48
CA CYS A 544 -11.65 5.82 -16.38
C CYS A 544 -12.51 4.59 -16.73
N ASP A 545 -13.81 4.78 -16.95
CA ASP A 545 -14.72 3.70 -17.34
C ASP A 545 -14.34 3.12 -18.71
N GLN A 546 -13.71 3.91 -19.60
CA GLN A 546 -13.17 3.49 -20.90
C GLN A 546 -12.02 2.47 -20.77
N ILE A 547 -11.36 2.39 -19.61
CA ILE A 547 -10.35 1.37 -19.32
C ILE A 547 -11.00 0.17 -18.66
N SER A 548 -11.76 0.42 -17.57
CA SER A 548 -12.24 -0.62 -16.67
C SER A 548 -13.20 -1.60 -17.35
N PHE A 549 -14.22 -1.08 -18.06
CA PHE A 549 -15.27 -1.94 -18.59
C PHE A 549 -14.83 -2.76 -19.81
N PRO A 550 -14.12 -2.21 -20.82
CA PRO A 550 -13.61 -3.03 -21.92
C PRO A 550 -12.68 -4.15 -21.47
N LEU A 551 -11.76 -3.87 -20.53
CA LEU A 551 -10.89 -4.90 -19.97
C LEU A 551 -11.66 -5.95 -19.17
N GLY A 552 -12.62 -5.52 -18.31
CA GLY A 552 -13.45 -6.44 -17.53
C GLY A 552 -14.29 -7.36 -18.39
N GLN A 553 -14.90 -6.83 -19.46
CA GLN A 553 -15.69 -7.60 -20.43
C GLN A 553 -14.83 -8.58 -21.25
N ALA A 554 -13.55 -8.24 -21.47
CA ALA A 554 -12.57 -9.12 -22.09
C ALA A 554 -12.02 -10.20 -21.13
N GLY A 555 -12.46 -10.23 -19.87
CA GLY A 555 -12.09 -11.27 -18.89
C GLY A 555 -10.85 -10.97 -18.06
N TYR A 556 -10.26 -9.77 -18.16
CA TYR A 556 -9.21 -9.33 -17.23
C TYR A 556 -9.78 -9.11 -15.83
N SER A 557 -8.95 -9.32 -14.81
CA SER A 557 -9.34 -9.04 -13.42
C SER A 557 -9.32 -7.55 -13.14
N VAL A 558 -10.46 -6.88 -13.29
CA VAL A 558 -10.60 -5.43 -13.14
C VAL A 558 -11.43 -5.10 -11.91
N TYR A 559 -11.02 -4.04 -11.21
CA TYR A 559 -11.66 -3.58 -9.98
C TYR A 559 -11.94 -2.08 -10.04
N LYS A 560 -13.11 -1.68 -9.53
CA LYS A 560 -13.39 -0.30 -9.14
C LYS A 560 -13.17 -0.13 -7.65
N TYR A 561 -12.43 0.90 -7.26
CA TYR A 561 -12.37 1.36 -5.88
C TYR A 561 -13.66 2.10 -5.58
N VAL A 562 -14.47 1.55 -4.70
CA VAL A 562 -15.87 1.91 -4.46
C VAL A 562 -16.02 2.52 -3.08
N PRO A 563 -15.99 3.86 -2.98
CA PRO A 563 -16.22 4.55 -1.72
C PRO A 563 -17.69 4.48 -1.33
N TYR A 564 -17.95 4.40 -0.01
CA TYR A 564 -19.30 4.48 0.54
C TYR A 564 -19.27 5.16 1.92
N GLY A 565 -20.40 5.66 2.34
CA GLY A 565 -20.61 6.36 3.61
C GLY A 565 -21.66 7.46 3.52
N PRO A 566 -22.13 8.00 4.67
CA PRO A 566 -23.13 9.06 4.71
C PRO A 566 -22.69 10.30 3.92
N VAL A 567 -23.64 10.96 3.22
CA VAL A 567 -23.33 12.09 2.33
C VAL A 567 -22.52 13.19 3.02
N GLU A 568 -22.85 13.51 4.27
CA GLU A 568 -22.21 14.59 5.01
C GLU A 568 -20.76 14.26 5.41
N GLU A 569 -20.47 13.00 5.67
CA GLU A 569 -19.18 12.51 6.17
C GLU A 569 -18.18 12.20 5.06
N VAL A 570 -18.66 12.05 3.80
CA VAL A 570 -17.80 11.83 2.63
C VAL A 570 -17.50 13.11 1.83
N LEU A 571 -17.90 14.28 2.32
CA LEU A 571 -17.62 15.55 1.64
C LEU A 571 -16.13 15.83 1.44
N PRO A 572 -15.23 15.54 2.40
CA PRO A 572 -13.79 15.69 2.18
C PRO A 572 -13.29 14.80 1.04
N TYR A 573 -13.76 13.56 0.94
CA TYR A 573 -13.47 12.66 -0.18
C TYR A 573 -13.91 13.28 -1.51
N LEU A 574 -15.15 13.80 -1.61
CA LEU A 574 -15.68 14.41 -2.83
C LEU A 574 -14.88 15.67 -3.24
N SER A 575 -14.47 16.47 -2.26
CA SER A 575 -13.61 17.63 -2.48
C SER A 575 -12.30 17.24 -3.14
N ARG A 576 -11.65 16.17 -2.65
CA ARG A 576 -10.40 15.66 -3.26
C ARG A 576 -10.60 15.13 -4.68
N ARG A 577 -11.74 14.44 -4.95
CA ARG A 577 -12.07 14.00 -6.32
C ARG A 577 -12.23 15.18 -7.28
N ALA A 578 -12.84 16.27 -6.83
CA ALA A 578 -12.94 17.49 -7.64
C ALA A 578 -11.56 18.07 -7.99
N MET A 579 -10.65 18.17 -7.01
CA MET A 579 -9.28 18.65 -7.22
C MET A 579 -8.45 17.73 -8.13
N GLU A 580 -8.54 16.40 -7.93
CA GLU A 580 -7.83 15.42 -8.77
C GLU A 580 -8.27 15.48 -10.24
N ASN A 581 -9.57 15.63 -10.50
CA ASN A 581 -10.10 15.76 -11.86
C ASN A 581 -9.67 17.06 -12.54
N ARG A 582 -9.39 18.13 -11.79
CA ARG A 582 -8.79 19.37 -12.32
C ARG A 582 -7.36 19.13 -12.82
N GLY A 583 -6.51 18.48 -12.02
CA GLY A 583 -5.08 18.25 -12.34
C GLY A 583 -4.85 17.36 -13.56
N VAL A 584 -5.87 16.64 -14.04
CA VAL A 584 -5.76 15.65 -15.13
C VAL A 584 -6.49 16.13 -16.41
N LEU A 585 -6.51 17.43 -16.69
CA LEU A 585 -7.26 18.05 -17.78
C LEU A 585 -7.17 17.35 -19.16
N LYS A 586 -5.99 16.79 -19.54
CA LYS A 586 -5.85 16.07 -20.84
C LYS A 586 -6.67 14.77 -20.87
N LYS A 587 -6.70 14.01 -19.77
CA LYS A 587 -7.44 12.73 -19.66
C LYS A 587 -8.94 12.97 -19.55
N VAL A 588 -9.36 13.94 -18.76
CA VAL A 588 -10.76 14.35 -18.63
C VAL A 588 -11.31 14.85 -19.98
N LYS A 589 -10.50 15.50 -20.83
CA LYS A 589 -10.91 15.87 -22.20
C LYS A 589 -11.26 14.65 -23.06
N LYS A 590 -10.48 13.57 -23.01
CA LYS A 590 -10.81 12.33 -23.74
C LYS A 590 -12.09 11.69 -23.21
N GLU A 591 -12.19 11.52 -21.90
CA GLU A 591 -13.35 10.91 -21.24
C GLU A 591 -14.64 11.69 -21.53
N LYS A 592 -14.61 13.03 -21.46
CA LYS A 592 -15.72 13.90 -21.89
C LYS A 592 -16.12 13.68 -23.35
N LYS A 593 -15.15 13.59 -24.27
CA LYS A 593 -15.42 13.32 -25.69
C LYS A 593 -16.14 11.98 -25.87
N LEU A 594 -15.70 10.94 -25.18
CA LEU A 594 -16.31 9.62 -25.23
C LEU A 594 -17.73 9.61 -24.64
N LEU A 595 -17.94 10.30 -23.52
CA LEU A 595 -19.28 10.49 -22.92
C LEU A 595 -20.23 11.19 -23.89
N VAL A 596 -19.80 12.30 -24.48
CA VAL A 596 -20.61 13.04 -25.47
C VAL A 596 -20.93 12.18 -26.69
N ALA A 597 -19.96 11.40 -27.19
CA ALA A 597 -20.15 10.50 -28.32
C ALA A 597 -21.23 9.44 -28.03
N GLU A 598 -21.17 8.81 -26.84
CA GLU A 598 -22.16 7.79 -26.44
C GLU A 598 -23.54 8.42 -26.21
N ILE A 599 -23.63 9.56 -25.54
CA ILE A 599 -24.90 10.27 -25.35
C ILE A 599 -25.53 10.61 -26.72
N ARG A 600 -24.74 11.17 -27.67
CA ARG A 600 -25.22 11.46 -29.02
C ARG A 600 -25.68 10.21 -29.76
N ARG A 601 -24.95 9.09 -29.65
CA ARG A 601 -25.35 7.82 -30.24
C ARG A 601 -26.69 7.35 -29.73
N ARG A 602 -26.91 7.40 -28.39
CA ARG A 602 -28.17 6.98 -27.76
C ARG A 602 -29.34 7.88 -28.18
N ILE A 603 -29.13 9.20 -28.22
CA ILE A 603 -30.13 10.13 -28.68
C ILE A 603 -30.55 9.82 -30.12
N LYS A 604 -29.57 9.63 -31.03
CA LYS A 604 -29.83 9.26 -32.43
C LYS A 604 -30.54 7.91 -32.61
N ALA A 605 -30.28 6.97 -31.71
CA ALA A 605 -30.89 5.63 -31.72
C ALA A 605 -32.24 5.58 -31.02
N GLY A 606 -32.74 6.70 -30.42
CA GLY A 606 -33.95 6.70 -29.62
C GLY A 606 -33.84 6.04 -28.25
N ASP A 607 -32.62 5.68 -27.81
CA ASP A 607 -32.32 4.95 -26.56
C ASP A 607 -32.26 5.92 -25.34
N TRP A 608 -33.21 6.80 -25.17
CA TRP A 608 -33.25 7.80 -24.08
C TRP A 608 -33.24 7.14 -22.69
N PHE A 609 -33.96 6.02 -22.55
CA PHE A 609 -34.12 5.26 -21.32
C PHE A 609 -33.31 3.94 -21.36
N TYR A 610 -32.11 4.03 -21.93
CA TYR A 610 -31.24 2.85 -22.04
C TYR A 610 -31.08 2.13 -20.70
N LYS A 611 -31.39 0.85 -20.68
CA LYS A 611 -31.16 -0.05 -19.55
C LYS A 611 -29.93 -0.91 -19.84
N PRO A 612 -28.93 -0.91 -18.93
CA PRO A 612 -27.76 -1.75 -19.07
C PRO A 612 -28.16 -3.24 -19.14
N THR A 613 -27.80 -3.90 -20.23
CA THR A 613 -27.99 -5.34 -20.40
C THR A 613 -26.64 -6.01 -20.49
N PRO A 614 -26.29 -6.93 -19.55
CA PRO A 614 -25.08 -7.73 -19.66
C PRO A 614 -25.10 -8.57 -20.95
N ASN A 615 -23.92 -8.94 -21.45
CA ASN A 615 -23.86 -9.95 -22.48
C ASN A 615 -24.36 -11.26 -21.88
N THR A 616 -25.46 -11.80 -22.39
CA THR A 616 -25.79 -13.23 -22.23
C THR A 616 -24.75 -13.99 -23.06
N VAL A 617 -23.80 -14.61 -22.37
CA VAL A 617 -22.84 -15.55 -22.98
C VAL A 617 -23.47 -16.94 -22.97
#